data_a076fa78193cbd9bbfd7f1c6732409b6
#
_entry.id   a076fa78193cbd9bbfd7f1c6732409b6
#
_cell.length_a   1.000
_cell.length_b   1.000
_cell.length_c   1.000
_cell.angle_alpha   90.00
_cell.angle_beta   90.00
_cell.angle_gamma   90.00
#
_symmetry.space_group_name_H-M   'P 1'
#
loop_
_entity.id
_entity.type
_entity.pdbx_description
1 polymer ?
#
loop_
_entity_poly.entity_id
_entity_poly.type
_entity_poly.pdbx_seq_one_letter_code
_entity_poly.pdbx_strand_id
1 'polypeptide(L)'
;MTRRARIASTIGALAACIAGAISLHAQQRTVAPTTFTRAPMIQALPPGEIEILPVRGNLYALFGAGSNIVVSVGADGVMLVDAGKAGMGDKILAAVQQLSREWTKRNEPKPLGWGAETRSSVADRHITAPPKPIRYVMNTTVDADHIGGNEKLRNAGRTFTGGNVAGDIRDSAEGAAILAHENVLTRLAASSGEGQNALPSDALPTDTYFEEAYKLSHYFNGEGVRLLHMPNAHTDGDSIVYFRGTDVIALGDIMSSGAYPVIDVAKGGSINGIVDALNRVIDLSQTEFRLEGGTLMVPGHGRMVDSADVAYYRDMLTIIRDRVDAMVKKNMTLEQVVAANPTGDYDTEYGSTSGPWTTRQFIEAVYKTLGGGKPAAAAPAKRPARKP
;
A
#
# COMPACT_ATOMS: atom_id res chain seq x y z
N MET A 1 55.54 47.53 45.83
CA MET A 1 54.74 46.61 44.92
C MET A 1 54.16 47.41 43.78
N THR A 2 54.69 47.28 42.61
CA THR A 2 54.38 48.08 41.44
C THR A 2 53.04 47.66 40.81
N ARG A 3 52.41 48.62 40.23
CA ARG A 3 51.05 48.48 39.57
C ARG A 3 50.97 47.31 38.57
N ARG A 4 52.18 46.88 38.04
CA ARG A 4 52.27 45.74 37.10
C ARG A 4 52.07 44.35 37.79
N ALA A 5 52.46 44.23 39.07
CA ALA A 5 52.29 42.94 39.80
C ALA A 5 50.82 42.69 40.17
N ARG A 6 49.99 43.71 40.37
CA ARG A 6 48.59 43.56 40.66
C ARG A 6 47.78 43.20 39.40
N ILE A 7 48.18 43.61 38.21
CA ILE A 7 47.50 43.27 36.96
C ILE A 7 47.78 41.81 36.59
N ALA A 8 48.99 41.35 36.77
CA ALA A 8 49.36 39.93 36.50
C ALA A 8 48.61 38.94 37.41
N SER A 9 48.39 39.33 38.69
CA SER A 9 47.64 38.51 39.65
C SER A 9 46.14 38.41 39.32
N THR A 10 45.56 39.49 38.81
CA THR A 10 44.13 39.52 38.42
C THR A 10 43.87 38.76 37.13
N ILE A 11 44.77 38.79 36.17
CA ILE A 11 44.64 38.00 34.90
C ILE A 11 44.79 36.50 35.15
N GLY A 12 45.72 36.12 36.05
CA GLY A 12 45.88 34.70 36.45
C GLY A 12 44.63 34.12 37.14
N ALA A 13 44.01 34.91 38.01
CA ALA A 13 42.77 34.50 38.70
C ALA A 13 41.57 34.37 37.75
N LEU A 14 41.49 35.29 36.76
CA LEU A 14 40.40 35.23 35.76
C LEU A 14 40.57 34.03 34.79
N ALA A 15 41.80 33.71 34.38
CA ALA A 15 42.09 32.56 33.56
C ALA A 15 41.80 31.23 34.28
N ALA A 16 42.09 31.13 35.58
CA ALA A 16 41.76 29.95 36.38
C ALA A 16 40.25 29.75 36.55
N CYS A 17 39.48 30.84 36.70
CA CYS A 17 38.01 30.77 36.78
C CYS A 17 37.36 30.39 35.45
N ILE A 18 37.90 30.85 34.31
CA ILE A 18 37.39 30.48 32.98
C ILE A 18 37.71 29.02 32.67
N ALA A 19 38.91 28.52 33.00
CA ALA A 19 39.28 27.12 32.83
C ALA A 19 38.44 26.20 33.72
N GLY A 20 38.12 26.61 34.96
CA GLY A 20 37.22 25.88 35.85
C GLY A 20 35.77 25.83 35.35
N ALA A 21 35.24 26.92 34.76
CA ALA A 21 33.91 27.00 34.20
C ALA A 21 33.78 26.12 32.92
N ILE A 22 34.82 26.08 32.08
CA ILE A 22 34.82 25.21 30.90
C ILE A 22 34.89 23.74 31.29
N SER A 23 35.65 23.38 32.32
CA SER A 23 35.71 22.01 32.84
C SER A 23 34.39 21.52 33.49
N LEU A 24 33.60 22.43 34.08
CA LEU A 24 32.28 22.06 34.63
C LEU A 24 31.23 21.84 33.55
N HIS A 25 31.39 22.44 32.35
CA HIS A 25 30.46 22.20 31.22
C HIS A 25 30.79 20.93 30.42
N ALA A 26 31.93 20.34 30.65
CA ALA A 26 32.36 19.06 30.04
C ALA A 26 32.03 17.84 30.90
N GLN A 27 31.23 17.98 31.98
CA GLN A 27 30.62 16.83 32.61
C GLN A 27 29.62 16.24 31.63
N GLN A 28 30.03 15.16 31.00
CA GLN A 28 29.18 14.31 30.18
C GLN A 28 27.84 14.08 30.90
N ARG A 29 26.77 14.63 30.34
CA ARG A 29 25.46 14.07 30.61
C ARG A 29 25.56 12.62 30.18
N THR A 30 25.72 11.71 31.10
CA THR A 30 25.40 10.31 30.91
C THR A 30 23.92 10.30 30.59
N VAL A 31 23.58 10.35 29.29
CA VAL A 31 22.26 10.02 28.83
C VAL A 31 22.06 8.59 29.31
N ALA A 32 21.21 8.40 30.31
CA ALA A 32 20.79 7.06 30.68
C ALA A 32 20.35 6.38 29.38
N PRO A 33 20.76 5.13 29.13
CA PRO A 33 20.27 4.43 27.97
C PRO A 33 18.75 4.50 27.98
N THR A 34 18.17 5.19 27.01
CA THR A 34 16.73 5.17 26.81
C THR A 34 16.44 3.71 26.49
N THR A 35 15.98 2.97 27.49
CA THR A 35 15.35 1.69 27.26
C THR A 35 14.16 2.04 26.37
N PHE A 36 14.29 1.80 25.06
CA PHE A 36 13.17 1.73 24.18
C PHE A 36 12.29 0.60 24.71
N THR A 37 11.36 0.95 25.58
CA THR A 37 10.24 0.06 25.83
C THR A 37 9.58 -0.09 24.48
N ARG A 38 9.73 -1.29 23.91
CA ARG A 38 9.00 -1.69 22.69
C ARG A 38 7.56 -1.22 22.90
N ALA A 39 7.06 -0.36 21.99
CA ALA A 39 5.67 0.07 22.05
C ALA A 39 4.81 -1.17 22.29
N PRO A 40 3.77 -1.10 23.12
CA PRO A 40 2.94 -2.26 23.37
C PRO A 40 2.56 -2.82 21.99
N MET A 41 2.77 -4.14 21.82
CA MET A 41 2.39 -4.80 20.57
C MET A 41 0.96 -4.38 20.28
N ILE A 42 0.72 -3.82 19.10
CA ILE A 42 -0.62 -3.46 18.64
C ILE A 42 -1.45 -4.73 18.84
N GLN A 43 -2.45 -4.64 19.70
CA GLN A 43 -3.29 -5.80 19.99
C GLN A 43 -3.97 -6.14 18.67
N ALA A 44 -3.78 -7.37 18.20
CA ALA A 44 -4.42 -7.82 16.97
C ALA A 44 -5.93 -7.61 17.09
N LEU A 45 -6.53 -7.03 16.05
CA LEU A 45 -7.98 -6.85 16.01
C LEU A 45 -8.67 -8.20 16.21
N PRO A 46 -9.80 -8.24 16.94
CA PRO A 46 -10.63 -9.43 16.96
C PRO A 46 -10.99 -9.86 15.55
N PRO A 47 -10.99 -11.17 15.25
CA PRO A 47 -11.30 -11.65 13.91
C PRO A 47 -12.65 -11.10 13.39
N GLY A 48 -12.61 -10.49 12.21
CA GLY A 48 -13.79 -9.93 11.56
C GLY A 48 -14.23 -8.57 12.08
N GLU A 49 -13.45 -7.85 12.85
CA GLU A 49 -13.61 -6.42 13.12
C GLU A 49 -12.83 -5.60 12.10
N ILE A 50 -13.34 -4.39 11.82
CA ILE A 50 -12.68 -3.42 10.94
C ILE A 50 -12.22 -2.24 11.78
N GLU A 51 -10.93 -1.93 11.69
CA GLU A 51 -10.36 -0.70 12.21
C GLU A 51 -10.31 0.35 11.10
N ILE A 52 -10.74 1.56 11.45
CA ILE A 52 -10.70 2.71 10.54
C ILE A 52 -9.61 3.65 11.04
N LEU A 53 -8.54 3.82 10.26
CA LEU A 53 -7.47 4.77 10.56
C LEU A 53 -7.43 5.90 9.54
N PRO A 54 -7.32 7.18 9.97
CA PRO A 54 -7.05 8.27 9.06
C PRO A 54 -5.63 8.15 8.52
N VAL A 55 -5.47 8.29 7.20
CA VAL A 55 -4.16 8.32 6.55
C VAL A 55 -3.71 9.76 6.36
N ARG A 56 -4.38 10.50 5.47
CA ARG A 56 -4.09 11.92 5.23
C ARG A 56 -5.26 12.58 4.49
N GLY A 57 -5.60 13.81 4.87
CA GLY A 57 -6.68 14.55 4.25
C GLY A 57 -8.03 13.84 4.40
N ASN A 58 -8.61 13.42 3.30
CA ASN A 58 -9.87 12.68 3.22
C ASN A 58 -9.67 11.19 2.90
N LEU A 59 -8.44 10.69 3.06
CA LEU A 59 -8.10 9.28 2.88
C LEU A 59 -8.05 8.55 4.23
N TYR A 60 -8.61 7.37 4.24
CA TYR A 60 -8.67 6.45 5.38
C TYR A 60 -8.20 5.07 4.93
N ALA A 61 -7.66 4.30 5.87
CA ALA A 61 -7.36 2.89 5.68
C ALA A 61 -8.27 2.04 6.56
N LEU A 62 -8.83 0.97 6.01
CA LEU A 62 -9.60 -0.03 6.72
C LEU A 62 -8.73 -1.28 6.89
N PHE A 63 -8.54 -1.73 8.12
CA PHE A 63 -7.81 -2.95 8.46
C PHE A 63 -8.75 -4.03 8.96
N GLY A 64 -8.38 -5.30 8.78
CA GLY A 64 -9.17 -6.43 9.25
C GLY A 64 -10.17 -6.98 8.24
N ALA A 65 -10.25 -6.42 7.05
CA ALA A 65 -11.19 -6.84 5.99
C ALA A 65 -10.70 -8.05 5.16
N GLY A 66 -9.54 -8.59 5.42
CA GLY A 66 -8.79 -9.54 4.59
C GLY A 66 -7.54 -8.83 4.10
N SER A 67 -7.64 -8.10 3.01
CA SER A 67 -6.66 -7.07 2.63
C SER A 67 -6.96 -5.74 3.33
N ASN A 68 -5.99 -4.82 3.31
CA ASN A 68 -6.19 -3.43 3.67
C ASN A 68 -6.91 -2.70 2.53
N ILE A 69 -7.81 -1.80 2.88
CA ILE A 69 -8.61 -1.05 1.91
C ILE A 69 -8.33 0.44 2.11
N VAL A 70 -8.01 1.17 1.03
CA VAL A 70 -7.93 2.64 1.09
C VAL A 70 -9.26 3.23 0.65
N VAL A 71 -9.78 4.18 1.44
CA VAL A 71 -11.06 4.85 1.18
C VAL A 71 -10.86 6.35 1.07
N SER A 72 -11.25 6.92 -0.06
CA SER A 72 -11.39 8.37 -0.26
C SER A 72 -12.85 8.77 -0.08
N VAL A 73 -13.11 9.74 0.80
CA VAL A 73 -14.47 10.24 1.07
C VAL A 73 -14.52 11.75 0.87
N GLY A 74 -15.41 12.23 0.02
CA GLY A 74 -15.48 13.66 -0.25
C GLY A 74 -16.74 14.11 -0.96
N ALA A 75 -16.69 15.30 -1.55
CA ALA A 75 -17.84 15.93 -2.22
C ALA A 75 -18.37 15.07 -3.39
N ASP A 76 -17.48 14.41 -4.13
CA ASP A 76 -17.82 13.66 -5.33
C ASP A 76 -18.37 12.27 -5.03
N GLY A 77 -18.18 11.79 -3.80
CA GLY A 77 -18.59 10.46 -3.38
C GLY A 77 -17.50 9.70 -2.64
N VAL A 78 -17.59 8.37 -2.69
CA VAL A 78 -16.62 7.46 -2.09
C VAL A 78 -15.92 6.66 -3.19
N MET A 79 -14.62 6.50 -3.04
CA MET A 79 -13.78 5.63 -3.83
C MET A 79 -13.06 4.67 -2.89
N LEU A 80 -13.05 3.38 -3.25
CA LEU A 80 -12.29 2.36 -2.53
C LEU A 80 -11.16 1.85 -3.41
N VAL A 81 -10.03 1.53 -2.80
CA VAL A 81 -8.98 0.69 -3.38
C VAL A 81 -9.04 -0.63 -2.64
N ASP A 82 -9.38 -1.67 -3.37
CA ASP A 82 -9.76 -3.01 -2.93
C ASP A 82 -11.11 -3.09 -2.19
N ALA A 83 -11.58 -4.32 -2.04
CA ALA A 83 -12.91 -4.63 -1.55
C ALA A 83 -12.92 -5.65 -0.40
N GLY A 84 -11.74 -6.08 0.06
CA GLY A 84 -11.62 -7.06 1.11
C GLY A 84 -12.07 -8.47 0.70
N LYS A 85 -12.05 -9.39 1.65
CA LYS A 85 -12.42 -10.79 1.42
C LYS A 85 -13.94 -10.99 1.42
N ALA A 86 -14.37 -12.08 0.80
CA ALA A 86 -15.75 -12.54 0.84
C ALA A 86 -16.28 -12.62 2.30
N GLY A 87 -17.55 -12.24 2.48
CA GLY A 87 -18.19 -12.19 3.80
C GLY A 87 -17.91 -10.94 4.64
N MET A 88 -16.97 -10.07 4.23
CA MET A 88 -16.70 -8.79 4.91
C MET A 88 -17.46 -7.61 4.31
N GLY A 89 -18.12 -7.77 3.16
CA GLY A 89 -18.73 -6.67 2.41
C GLY A 89 -19.72 -5.83 3.21
N ASP A 90 -20.55 -6.43 4.09
CA ASP A 90 -21.49 -5.69 4.94
C ASP A 90 -20.75 -4.81 5.97
N LYS A 91 -19.68 -5.30 6.56
CA LYS A 91 -18.88 -4.55 7.54
C LYS A 91 -18.10 -3.43 6.86
N ILE A 92 -17.53 -3.69 5.69
CA ILE A 92 -16.86 -2.68 4.87
C ILE A 92 -17.86 -1.59 4.49
N LEU A 93 -19.04 -1.96 4.01
CA LEU A 93 -20.09 -1.00 3.65
C LEU A 93 -20.51 -0.16 4.87
N ALA A 94 -20.67 -0.76 6.04
CA ALA A 94 -21.00 -0.04 7.27
C ALA A 94 -19.91 0.98 7.65
N ALA A 95 -18.63 0.61 7.55
CA ALA A 95 -17.49 1.49 7.79
C ALA A 95 -17.45 2.66 6.79
N VAL A 96 -17.65 2.38 5.51
CA VAL A 96 -17.73 3.39 4.44
C VAL A 96 -18.88 4.36 4.67
N GLN A 97 -20.07 3.86 5.04
CA GLN A 97 -21.22 4.69 5.36
C GLN A 97 -20.98 5.55 6.60
N GLN A 98 -20.29 5.02 7.61
CA GLN A 98 -19.90 5.79 8.78
C GLN A 98 -19.00 6.96 8.37
N LEU A 99 -17.93 6.71 7.63
CA LEU A 99 -17.01 7.75 7.13
C LEU A 99 -17.75 8.79 6.30
N SER A 100 -18.65 8.36 5.43
CA SER A 100 -19.44 9.25 4.58
C SER A 100 -20.38 10.16 5.41
N ARG A 101 -21.06 9.61 6.43
CA ARG A 101 -21.88 10.41 7.34
C ARG A 101 -21.05 11.41 8.14
N GLU A 102 -19.88 10.99 8.65
CA GLU A 102 -18.97 11.87 9.40
C GLU A 102 -18.43 12.99 8.53
N TRP A 103 -18.07 12.68 7.27
CA TRP A 103 -17.62 13.68 6.31
C TRP A 103 -18.73 14.69 6.01
N THR A 104 -19.94 14.23 5.72
CA THR A 104 -21.11 15.07 5.45
C THR A 104 -21.38 15.99 6.63
N LYS A 105 -21.43 15.45 7.85
CA LYS A 105 -21.65 16.24 9.08
C LYS A 105 -20.59 17.32 9.30
N ARG A 106 -19.31 17.03 9.03
CA ARG A 106 -18.21 18.00 9.17
C ARG A 106 -18.26 19.12 8.14
N ASN A 107 -18.79 18.82 6.95
CA ASN A 107 -18.82 19.73 5.80
C ASN A 107 -20.22 20.30 5.53
N GLU A 108 -21.19 20.05 6.39
CA GLU A 108 -22.47 20.74 6.33
C GLU A 108 -22.26 22.27 6.34
N PRO A 109 -22.93 23.02 5.46
CA PRO A 109 -22.86 24.47 5.48
C PRO A 109 -23.25 24.97 6.87
N LYS A 110 -22.31 25.61 7.56
CA LYS A 110 -22.64 26.29 8.82
C LYS A 110 -23.67 27.37 8.50
N PRO A 111 -24.70 27.56 9.34
CA PRO A 111 -25.64 28.66 9.15
C PRO A 111 -24.84 29.95 8.99
N LEU A 112 -24.95 30.59 7.84
CA LEU A 112 -24.44 31.92 7.64
C LEU A 112 -25.14 32.80 8.68
N GLY A 113 -24.38 33.68 9.36
CA GLY A 113 -24.89 34.52 10.45
C GLY A 113 -26.13 35.33 10.08
N TRP A 114 -26.53 36.15 10.98
CA TRP A 114 -27.76 36.98 10.97
C TRP A 114 -28.15 37.47 9.57
N GLY A 115 -29.31 37.10 9.06
CA GLY A 115 -29.83 37.43 7.73
C GLY A 115 -29.89 36.31 6.70
N ALA A 116 -29.14 35.22 6.90
CA ALA A 116 -29.27 34.01 6.06
C ALA A 116 -30.48 33.16 6.45
N GLU A 117 -31.05 33.42 7.62
CA GLU A 117 -32.19 32.69 8.18
C GLU A 117 -33.53 32.99 7.52
N THR A 118 -33.60 34.00 6.69
CA THR A 118 -34.84 34.45 6.01
C THR A 118 -35.10 33.71 4.69
N ARG A 119 -34.22 32.82 4.26
CA ARG A 119 -34.42 32.04 3.05
C ARG A 119 -34.90 30.64 3.39
N SER A 120 -35.63 30.03 2.48
CA SER A 120 -36.28 28.72 2.53
C SER A 120 -35.38 27.52 2.90
N SER A 121 -34.10 27.75 3.15
CA SER A 121 -33.13 26.78 3.65
C SER A 121 -33.43 26.24 5.07
N VAL A 122 -34.43 26.79 5.77
CA VAL A 122 -34.86 26.23 7.06
C VAL A 122 -35.42 24.82 6.91
N ALA A 123 -36.03 24.50 5.76
CA ALA A 123 -36.49 23.16 5.46
C ALA A 123 -35.33 22.16 5.26
N ASP A 124 -34.20 22.62 4.71
CA ASP A 124 -33.04 21.78 4.43
C ASP A 124 -32.21 21.48 5.69
N ARG A 125 -32.37 22.23 6.78
CA ARG A 125 -31.64 22.04 8.04
C ARG A 125 -31.98 20.73 8.76
N HIS A 126 -33.13 20.14 8.48
CA HIS A 126 -33.59 18.90 9.08
C HIS A 126 -33.43 17.68 8.18
N ILE A 127 -33.01 17.88 6.94
CA ILE A 127 -32.71 16.79 6.03
C ILE A 127 -31.26 16.40 6.28
N THR A 128 -31.04 15.33 7.03
CA THR A 128 -29.72 14.70 7.10
C THR A 128 -29.32 14.31 5.68
N ALA A 129 -28.30 14.97 5.14
CA ALA A 129 -27.83 14.63 3.80
C ALA A 129 -27.53 13.12 3.73
N PRO A 130 -27.97 12.45 2.67
CA PRO A 130 -27.73 11.01 2.53
C PRO A 130 -26.22 10.76 2.49
N PRO A 131 -25.75 9.58 2.92
CA PRO A 131 -24.36 9.19 2.76
C PRO A 131 -23.93 9.36 1.31
N LYS A 132 -22.72 9.84 1.08
CA LYS A 132 -22.17 9.95 -0.27
C LYS A 132 -22.08 8.57 -0.92
N PRO A 133 -22.50 8.41 -2.18
CA PRO A 133 -22.49 7.12 -2.83
C PRO A 133 -21.07 6.62 -3.12
N ILE A 134 -20.89 5.31 -3.14
CA ILE A 134 -19.68 4.70 -3.69
C ILE A 134 -19.72 4.90 -5.21
N ARG A 135 -18.65 5.49 -5.76
CA ARG A 135 -18.49 5.77 -7.20
C ARG A 135 -17.56 4.76 -7.87
N TYR A 136 -16.48 4.43 -7.18
CA TYR A 136 -15.42 3.57 -7.71
C TYR A 136 -14.99 2.54 -6.68
N VAL A 137 -14.71 1.33 -7.17
CA VAL A 137 -13.93 0.30 -6.50
C VAL A 137 -12.75 -0.01 -7.43
N MET A 138 -11.52 0.17 -6.98
CA MET A 138 -10.31 -0.08 -7.76
C MET A 138 -9.67 -1.36 -7.24
N ASN A 139 -9.52 -2.39 -8.05
CA ASN A 139 -8.86 -3.62 -7.63
C ASN A 139 -7.38 -3.56 -7.97
N THR A 140 -6.54 -3.78 -6.97
CA THR A 140 -5.07 -3.80 -7.11
C THR A 140 -4.56 -5.13 -7.63
N THR A 141 -5.26 -6.22 -7.37
CA THR A 141 -4.89 -7.58 -7.79
C THR A 141 -6.13 -8.44 -8.02
N VAL A 142 -5.93 -9.68 -8.45
CA VAL A 142 -6.99 -10.67 -8.73
C VAL A 142 -7.38 -11.50 -7.50
N ASP A 143 -6.68 -11.34 -6.37
CA ASP A 143 -6.83 -12.24 -5.24
C ASP A 143 -8.12 -12.05 -4.47
N ALA A 144 -8.66 -13.15 -3.97
CA ALA A 144 -10.00 -13.23 -3.41
C ALA A 144 -10.22 -12.34 -2.16
N ASP A 145 -9.16 -12.02 -1.44
CA ASP A 145 -9.21 -11.14 -0.28
C ASP A 145 -9.09 -9.65 -0.63
N HIS A 146 -8.89 -9.34 -1.91
CA HIS A 146 -8.95 -7.98 -2.47
C HIS A 146 -10.26 -7.69 -3.19
N ILE A 147 -10.87 -8.70 -3.80
CA ILE A 147 -12.06 -8.53 -4.67
C ILE A 147 -13.35 -9.09 -4.06
N GLY A 148 -13.26 -9.80 -2.93
CA GLY A 148 -14.39 -10.57 -2.39
C GLY A 148 -15.61 -9.75 -1.98
N GLY A 149 -15.46 -8.44 -1.77
CA GLY A 149 -16.55 -7.50 -1.49
C GLY A 149 -17.07 -6.76 -2.71
N ASN A 150 -16.50 -6.97 -3.91
CA ASN A 150 -16.84 -6.22 -5.13
C ASN A 150 -18.34 -6.13 -5.40
N GLU A 151 -19.03 -7.27 -5.49
CA GLU A 151 -20.48 -7.32 -5.75
C GLU A 151 -21.27 -6.46 -4.76
N LYS A 152 -20.99 -6.61 -3.48
CA LYS A 152 -21.71 -5.89 -2.41
C LYS A 152 -21.47 -4.39 -2.49
N LEU A 153 -20.24 -3.96 -2.69
CA LEU A 153 -19.86 -2.55 -2.75
C LEU A 153 -20.37 -1.90 -4.04
N ARG A 154 -20.27 -2.62 -5.18
CA ARG A 154 -20.84 -2.17 -6.44
C ARG A 154 -22.34 -1.93 -6.33
N ASN A 155 -23.10 -2.91 -5.84
CA ASN A 155 -24.55 -2.84 -5.75
C ASN A 155 -25.05 -1.80 -4.73
N ALA A 156 -24.21 -1.43 -3.74
CA ALA A 156 -24.50 -0.34 -2.81
C ALA A 156 -24.12 1.05 -3.35
N GLY A 157 -23.44 1.12 -4.49
CA GLY A 157 -22.94 2.35 -5.08
C GLY A 157 -23.75 2.83 -6.28
N ARG A 158 -23.26 3.92 -6.89
CA ARG A 158 -23.78 4.51 -8.13
C ARG A 158 -22.65 5.19 -8.86
N THR A 159 -22.37 4.78 -10.10
CA THR A 159 -21.36 5.46 -10.92
C THR A 159 -21.88 6.78 -11.48
N PHE A 160 -20.98 7.61 -12.01
CA PHE A 160 -21.39 8.78 -12.76
C PHE A 160 -21.96 8.35 -14.12
N THR A 161 -23.14 8.84 -14.46
CA THR A 161 -23.60 8.76 -15.85
C THR A 161 -22.83 9.81 -16.66
N GLY A 162 -22.04 9.36 -17.63
CA GLY A 162 -21.29 10.27 -18.51
C GLY A 162 -22.21 11.23 -19.25
N GLY A 163 -21.89 12.51 -19.22
CA GLY A 163 -22.55 13.56 -19.98
C GLY A 163 -23.22 14.65 -19.15
N ASN A 164 -23.41 15.81 -19.76
CA ASN A 164 -24.08 17.00 -19.22
C ASN A 164 -25.60 16.84 -19.12
N VAL A 165 -26.08 15.68 -18.66
CA VAL A 165 -27.52 15.50 -18.46
C VAL A 165 -27.88 16.15 -17.14
N ALA A 166 -28.69 17.18 -17.21
CA ALA A 166 -29.16 17.92 -16.04
C ALA A 166 -30.10 17.07 -15.17
N GLY A 167 -29.96 17.22 -13.84
CA GLY A 167 -30.91 16.67 -12.88
C GLY A 167 -30.61 15.26 -12.39
N ASP A 168 -31.65 14.58 -11.90
CA ASP A 168 -31.62 13.30 -11.21
C ASP A 168 -31.07 12.12 -12.05
N ILE A 169 -30.96 12.30 -13.35
CA ILE A 169 -30.41 11.30 -14.27
C ILE A 169 -28.92 11.00 -14.01
N ARG A 170 -28.19 11.92 -13.37
CA ARG A 170 -26.78 11.71 -13.03
C ARG A 170 -26.54 10.52 -12.11
N ASP A 171 -27.50 10.18 -11.29
CA ASP A 171 -27.41 9.11 -10.31
C ASP A 171 -28.26 7.90 -10.67
N SER A 172 -28.72 7.80 -11.92
CA SER A 172 -29.56 6.70 -12.39
C SER A 172 -28.77 5.46 -12.81
N ALA A 173 -27.44 5.57 -12.94
CA ALA A 173 -26.59 4.41 -13.27
C ALA A 173 -26.55 3.43 -12.08
N GLU A 174 -26.80 2.19 -12.34
CA GLU A 174 -26.78 1.13 -11.35
C GLU A 174 -25.35 0.73 -11.00
N GLY A 175 -25.04 0.72 -9.69
CA GLY A 175 -23.79 0.25 -9.14
C GLY A 175 -22.60 1.20 -9.29
N ALA A 176 -21.59 0.99 -8.46
CA ALA A 176 -20.29 1.63 -8.60
C ALA A 176 -19.52 1.03 -9.78
N ALA A 177 -18.62 1.82 -10.40
CA ALA A 177 -17.69 1.29 -11.38
C ALA A 177 -16.58 0.49 -10.66
N ILE A 178 -16.28 -0.70 -11.16
CA ILE A 178 -15.13 -1.50 -10.72
C ILE A 178 -14.05 -1.34 -11.76
N LEU A 179 -12.92 -0.75 -11.38
CA LEU A 179 -11.78 -0.46 -12.25
C LEU A 179 -10.58 -1.35 -11.90
N ALA A 180 -9.99 -2.01 -12.89
CA ALA A 180 -8.81 -2.85 -12.72
C ALA A 180 -7.96 -2.89 -13.99
N HIS A 181 -6.74 -3.46 -13.91
CA HIS A 181 -6.00 -3.82 -15.12
C HIS A 181 -6.71 -4.95 -15.87
N GLU A 182 -6.63 -4.98 -17.23
CA GLU A 182 -7.35 -5.98 -18.05
C GLU A 182 -6.96 -7.42 -17.72
N ASN A 183 -5.71 -7.66 -17.26
CA ASN A 183 -5.27 -8.98 -16.83
C ASN A 183 -6.06 -9.49 -15.63
N VAL A 184 -6.49 -8.62 -14.72
CA VAL A 184 -7.39 -8.98 -13.60
C VAL A 184 -8.72 -9.49 -14.16
N LEU A 185 -9.36 -8.73 -15.06
CA LEU A 185 -10.62 -9.16 -15.68
C LEU A 185 -10.45 -10.47 -16.44
N THR A 186 -9.40 -10.62 -17.24
CA THR A 186 -9.12 -11.83 -18.02
C THR A 186 -9.00 -13.06 -17.12
N ARG A 187 -8.30 -12.94 -15.99
CA ARG A 187 -8.15 -14.04 -15.03
C ARG A 187 -9.43 -14.36 -14.28
N LEU A 188 -10.19 -13.35 -13.88
CA LEU A 188 -11.49 -13.53 -13.23
C LEU A 188 -12.51 -14.16 -14.18
N ALA A 189 -12.56 -13.71 -15.43
CA ALA A 189 -13.42 -14.27 -16.44
C ALA A 189 -13.09 -15.74 -16.76
N ALA A 190 -11.79 -16.09 -16.81
CA ALA A 190 -11.34 -17.47 -17.01
C ALA A 190 -11.71 -18.38 -15.84
N SER A 191 -11.71 -17.87 -14.61
CA SER A 191 -12.13 -18.60 -13.41
C SER A 191 -13.64 -18.63 -13.19
N SER A 192 -14.39 -17.78 -13.87
CA SER A 192 -15.86 -17.68 -13.81
C SER A 192 -16.56 -18.66 -14.76
N GLY A 193 -15.89 -19.72 -15.24
CA GLY A 193 -16.49 -20.78 -16.02
C GLY A 193 -17.73 -21.40 -15.35
N GLU A 194 -18.60 -22.07 -16.13
CA GLU A 194 -19.84 -22.69 -15.65
C GLU A 194 -19.58 -23.62 -14.45
N GLY A 195 -20.04 -23.22 -13.26
CA GLY A 195 -19.92 -24.01 -12.03
C GLY A 195 -20.34 -23.27 -10.77
N GLN A 196 -20.45 -24.01 -9.67
CA GLN A 196 -20.90 -23.45 -8.37
C GLN A 196 -19.96 -22.40 -7.74
N ASN A 197 -18.77 -22.16 -8.31
CA ASN A 197 -17.78 -21.19 -7.86
C ASN A 197 -17.61 -20.01 -8.82
N ALA A 198 -18.50 -19.84 -9.81
CA ALA A 198 -18.46 -18.71 -10.71
C ALA A 198 -18.72 -17.40 -9.94
N LEU A 199 -17.85 -16.39 -10.17
CA LEU A 199 -18.10 -15.06 -9.63
C LEU A 199 -19.33 -14.46 -10.30
N PRO A 200 -20.21 -13.77 -9.54
CA PRO A 200 -21.30 -13.01 -10.14
C PRO A 200 -20.77 -11.97 -11.13
N SER A 201 -21.52 -11.66 -12.17
CA SER A 201 -21.18 -10.61 -13.14
C SER A 201 -20.91 -9.26 -12.45
N ASP A 202 -21.65 -8.97 -11.40
CA ASP A 202 -21.53 -7.74 -10.62
C ASP A 202 -20.27 -7.65 -9.75
N ALA A 203 -19.53 -8.75 -9.61
CA ALA A 203 -18.23 -8.78 -8.95
C ALA A 203 -17.06 -8.50 -9.90
N LEU A 204 -17.31 -8.54 -11.21
CA LEU A 204 -16.26 -8.36 -12.23
C LEU A 204 -15.98 -6.87 -12.50
N PRO A 205 -14.75 -6.51 -12.89
CA PRO A 205 -14.42 -5.17 -13.36
C PRO A 205 -15.36 -4.72 -14.50
N THR A 206 -15.92 -3.52 -14.35
CA THR A 206 -16.77 -2.87 -15.37
C THR A 206 -15.95 -2.01 -16.32
N ASP A 207 -14.81 -1.51 -15.83
CA ASP A 207 -13.89 -0.69 -16.58
C ASP A 207 -12.48 -1.26 -16.44
N THR A 208 -11.76 -1.36 -17.53
CA THR A 208 -10.38 -1.86 -17.51
C THR A 208 -9.44 -0.91 -18.23
N TYR A 209 -8.17 -0.97 -17.84
CA TYR A 209 -7.09 -0.33 -18.54
C TYR A 209 -5.99 -1.36 -18.89
N PHE A 210 -5.20 -1.09 -19.92
CA PHE A 210 -4.17 -2.00 -20.44
C PHE A 210 -2.80 -1.33 -20.65
N GLU A 211 -2.71 -0.03 -20.38
CA GLU A 211 -1.46 0.73 -20.48
C GLU A 211 -0.68 0.68 -19.16
N GLU A 212 0.55 1.19 -19.16
CA GLU A 212 1.37 1.30 -17.94
C GLU A 212 0.69 2.11 -16.84
N ALA A 213 -0.17 3.06 -17.20
CA ALA A 213 -0.86 3.91 -16.24
C ALA A 213 -2.22 4.35 -16.75
N TYR A 214 -3.17 4.35 -15.85
CA TYR A 214 -4.48 4.96 -16.03
C TYR A 214 -4.60 6.18 -15.12
N LYS A 215 -5.07 7.29 -15.65
CA LYS A 215 -5.35 8.51 -14.90
C LYS A 215 -6.84 8.78 -14.94
N LEU A 216 -7.46 8.92 -13.77
CA LEU A 216 -8.85 9.35 -13.71
C LEU A 216 -9.01 10.69 -14.45
N SER A 217 -10.00 10.79 -15.33
CA SER A 217 -10.19 11.92 -16.25
C SER A 217 -10.51 13.25 -15.54
N HIS A 218 -10.95 13.18 -14.29
CA HIS A 218 -11.27 14.32 -13.44
C HIS A 218 -10.63 14.17 -12.05
N TYR A 219 -10.49 15.27 -11.34
CA TYR A 219 -10.13 15.23 -9.93
C TYR A 219 -11.30 14.65 -9.13
N PHE A 220 -11.02 13.63 -8.34
CA PHE A 220 -12.00 13.01 -7.47
C PHE A 220 -11.72 13.38 -6.01
N ASN A 221 -12.68 14.00 -5.35
CA ASN A 221 -12.51 14.54 -3.99
C ASN A 221 -11.30 15.48 -3.84
N GLY A 222 -10.94 16.20 -4.90
CA GLY A 222 -9.77 17.07 -4.95
C GLY A 222 -8.44 16.36 -5.25
N GLU A 223 -8.47 15.04 -5.50
CA GLU A 223 -7.30 14.21 -5.79
C GLU A 223 -7.10 13.94 -7.29
N GLY A 224 -5.85 14.00 -7.71
CA GLY A 224 -5.45 13.45 -8.99
C GLY A 224 -5.06 11.98 -8.83
N VAL A 225 -5.99 11.07 -9.11
CA VAL A 225 -5.80 9.62 -8.91
C VAL A 225 -5.18 8.96 -10.12
N ARG A 226 -4.14 8.16 -9.90
CA ARG A 226 -3.48 7.35 -10.94
C ARG A 226 -3.38 5.90 -10.50
N LEU A 227 -3.76 4.99 -11.39
CA LEU A 227 -3.43 3.58 -11.29
C LEU A 227 -2.18 3.35 -12.14
N LEU A 228 -1.23 2.60 -11.61
CA LEU A 228 -0.01 2.23 -12.33
C LEU A 228 0.11 0.71 -12.31
N HIS A 229 0.21 0.13 -13.50
CA HIS A 229 0.42 -1.30 -13.66
C HIS A 229 1.83 -1.69 -13.21
N MET A 230 1.91 -2.77 -12.45
CA MET A 230 3.15 -3.37 -11.94
C MET A 230 3.31 -4.78 -12.53
N PRO A 231 3.84 -4.87 -13.74
CA PRO A 231 3.86 -6.13 -14.48
C PRO A 231 4.71 -7.19 -13.76
N ASN A 232 4.18 -8.40 -13.71
CA ASN A 232 4.87 -9.57 -13.16
C ASN A 232 5.37 -9.39 -11.71
N ALA A 233 4.68 -8.58 -10.89
CA ALA A 233 5.00 -8.39 -9.49
C ALA A 233 4.48 -9.56 -8.64
N HIS A 234 3.40 -9.41 -7.87
CA HIS A 234 2.72 -10.51 -7.22
C HIS A 234 2.00 -11.40 -8.24
N THR A 235 1.31 -10.78 -9.22
CA THR A 235 0.73 -11.37 -10.43
C THR A 235 1.13 -10.55 -11.67
N ASP A 236 0.56 -10.85 -12.82
CA ASP A 236 0.71 -10.03 -14.03
C ASP A 236 -0.33 -8.90 -14.16
N GLY A 237 -1.27 -8.81 -13.23
CA GLY A 237 -2.36 -7.82 -13.25
C GLY A 237 -2.27 -6.77 -12.16
N ASP A 238 -1.19 -6.74 -11.39
CA ASP A 238 -1.11 -5.88 -10.22
C ASP A 238 -1.07 -4.40 -10.57
N SER A 239 -1.69 -3.61 -9.71
CA SER A 239 -1.72 -2.16 -9.83
C SER A 239 -1.47 -1.51 -8.47
N ILE A 240 -0.77 -0.38 -8.46
CA ILE A 240 -0.78 0.54 -7.32
C ILE A 240 -1.69 1.73 -7.63
N VAL A 241 -2.26 2.33 -6.59
CA VAL A 241 -3.10 3.52 -6.73
C VAL A 241 -2.45 4.69 -6.01
N TYR A 242 -2.10 5.72 -6.77
CA TYR A 242 -1.42 6.91 -6.27
C TYR A 242 -2.37 8.12 -6.21
N PHE A 243 -2.58 8.62 -5.00
CA PHE A 243 -3.32 9.85 -4.70
C PHE A 243 -2.33 11.01 -4.62
N ARG A 244 -2.24 11.78 -5.69
CA ARG A 244 -1.16 12.75 -5.90
C ARG A 244 -1.25 13.97 -4.99
N GLY A 245 -2.45 14.41 -4.62
CA GLY A 245 -2.66 15.60 -3.80
C GLY A 245 -2.29 15.36 -2.34
N THR A 246 -2.69 14.22 -1.80
CA THR A 246 -2.39 13.80 -0.43
C THR A 246 -1.07 13.04 -0.30
N ASP A 247 -0.41 12.71 -1.40
CA ASP A 247 0.84 11.96 -1.41
C ASP A 247 0.72 10.61 -0.68
N VAL A 248 -0.28 9.82 -1.07
CA VAL A 248 -0.56 8.49 -0.53
C VAL A 248 -0.56 7.46 -1.66
N ILE A 249 0.03 6.30 -1.42
CA ILE A 249 0.04 5.18 -2.37
C ILE A 249 -0.57 3.95 -1.71
N ALA A 250 -1.60 3.36 -2.33
CA ALA A 250 -2.05 2.01 -2.02
C ALA A 250 -1.22 1.02 -2.85
N LEU A 251 -0.53 0.10 -2.17
CA LEU A 251 0.46 -0.78 -2.81
C LEU A 251 -0.12 -2.12 -3.28
N GLY A 252 -1.30 -2.53 -2.78
CA GLY A 252 -1.76 -3.91 -2.98
C GLY A 252 -0.73 -4.93 -2.48
N ASP A 253 -0.68 -6.10 -3.11
CA ASP A 253 0.17 -7.22 -2.69
C ASP A 253 1.63 -7.17 -3.17
N ILE A 254 2.05 -6.01 -3.68
CA ILE A 254 3.47 -5.77 -3.96
C ILE A 254 4.29 -5.80 -2.67
N MET A 255 3.67 -5.43 -1.55
CA MET A 255 4.30 -5.42 -0.24
C MET A 255 3.35 -5.91 0.85
N SER A 256 3.91 -6.69 1.78
CA SER A 256 3.29 -7.04 3.06
C SER A 256 4.22 -6.62 4.20
N SER A 257 3.76 -5.75 5.11
CA SER A 257 4.60 -5.32 6.22
C SER A 257 4.65 -6.38 7.31
N GLY A 258 5.73 -7.15 7.37
CA GLY A 258 5.93 -8.23 8.37
C GLY A 258 5.77 -9.64 7.81
N ALA A 259 5.74 -9.81 6.47
CA ALA A 259 5.82 -11.10 5.82
C ALA A 259 6.58 -10.98 4.49
N TYR A 260 7.14 -12.08 4.01
CA TYR A 260 7.63 -12.15 2.63
C TYR A 260 6.46 -12.00 1.65
N PRO A 261 6.68 -11.33 0.50
CA PRO A 261 5.62 -11.13 -0.48
C PRO A 261 5.18 -12.47 -1.05
N VAL A 262 3.90 -12.62 -1.28
CA VAL A 262 3.39 -13.73 -2.06
C VAL A 262 3.78 -13.51 -3.52
N ILE A 263 4.32 -14.52 -4.19
CA ILE A 263 4.66 -14.50 -5.62
C ILE A 263 3.85 -15.60 -6.29
N ASP A 264 2.77 -15.24 -6.94
CA ASP A 264 1.95 -16.19 -7.68
C ASP A 264 2.55 -16.47 -9.06
N VAL A 265 3.48 -17.43 -9.10
CA VAL A 265 4.17 -17.82 -10.33
C VAL A 265 3.18 -18.31 -11.40
N ALA A 266 2.07 -18.93 -11.00
CA ALA A 266 1.06 -19.42 -11.94
C ALA A 266 0.28 -18.28 -12.60
N LYS A 267 0.14 -17.15 -11.89
CA LYS A 267 -0.45 -15.92 -12.41
C LYS A 267 0.58 -14.92 -12.95
N GLY A 268 1.82 -15.36 -13.20
CA GLY A 268 2.85 -14.54 -13.85
C GLY A 268 3.67 -13.67 -12.90
N GLY A 269 3.53 -13.83 -11.59
CA GLY A 269 4.34 -13.14 -10.59
C GLY A 269 5.81 -13.57 -10.58
N SER A 270 6.70 -12.67 -10.16
CA SER A 270 8.14 -12.94 -10.08
C SER A 270 8.84 -12.05 -9.05
N ILE A 271 9.95 -12.55 -8.51
CA ILE A 271 10.77 -11.75 -7.59
C ILE A 271 11.33 -10.49 -8.27
N ASN A 272 11.70 -10.56 -9.54
CA ASN A 272 12.18 -9.40 -10.29
C ASN A 272 11.08 -8.35 -10.44
N GLY A 273 9.86 -8.77 -10.81
CA GLY A 273 8.71 -7.86 -10.91
C GLY A 273 8.37 -7.18 -9.58
N ILE A 274 8.43 -7.90 -8.46
CA ILE A 274 8.26 -7.29 -7.11
C ILE A 274 9.35 -6.22 -6.86
N VAL A 275 10.61 -6.54 -7.12
CA VAL A 275 11.73 -5.59 -6.91
C VAL A 275 11.58 -4.37 -7.83
N ASP A 276 11.19 -4.56 -9.09
CA ASP A 276 10.97 -3.48 -10.05
C ASP A 276 9.78 -2.59 -9.63
N ALA A 277 8.70 -3.21 -9.14
CA ALA A 277 7.55 -2.49 -8.60
C ALA A 277 7.93 -1.63 -7.38
N LEU A 278 8.69 -2.20 -6.43
CA LEU A 278 9.17 -1.45 -5.26
C LEU A 278 10.12 -0.31 -5.64
N ASN A 279 11.00 -0.50 -6.64
CA ASN A 279 11.81 0.59 -7.19
C ASN A 279 10.92 1.71 -7.74
N ARG A 280 9.87 1.35 -8.49
CA ARG A 280 8.92 2.33 -9.02
C ARG A 280 8.18 3.10 -7.91
N VAL A 281 7.80 2.42 -6.83
CA VAL A 281 7.20 3.06 -5.65
C VAL A 281 8.19 4.05 -5.00
N ILE A 282 9.45 3.67 -4.84
CA ILE A 282 10.49 4.54 -4.29
C ILE A 282 10.67 5.78 -5.18
N ASP A 283 10.75 5.62 -6.50
CA ASP A 283 10.85 6.74 -7.45
C ASP A 283 9.68 7.71 -7.33
N LEU A 284 8.45 7.18 -7.20
CA LEU A 284 7.24 7.99 -7.01
C LEU A 284 7.26 8.75 -5.68
N SER A 285 7.84 8.17 -4.63
CA SER A 285 7.93 8.79 -3.31
C SER A 285 8.95 9.92 -3.21
N GLN A 286 9.75 10.13 -4.25
CA GLN A 286 10.78 11.18 -4.34
C GLN A 286 10.32 12.42 -5.11
N THR A 287 9.04 12.57 -5.37
CA THR A 287 8.51 13.69 -6.16
C THR A 287 8.69 15.05 -5.49
N GLU A 288 8.65 16.12 -6.29
CA GLU A 288 8.87 17.51 -5.87
C GLU A 288 7.80 18.06 -4.90
N PHE A 289 6.64 17.42 -4.84
CA PHE A 289 5.47 17.88 -4.06
C PHE A 289 5.26 17.04 -2.80
N ARG A 290 6.32 16.79 -2.04
CA ARG A 290 6.17 16.09 -0.77
C ARG A 290 5.45 16.92 0.26
N LEU A 291 4.45 16.33 0.86
CA LEU A 291 3.85 16.86 2.07
C LEU A 291 4.77 16.58 3.27
N GLU A 292 4.62 17.34 4.34
CA GLU A 292 5.30 17.09 5.59
C GLU A 292 5.05 15.64 6.05
N GLY A 293 6.12 14.93 6.39
CA GLY A 293 6.10 13.51 6.73
C GLY A 293 6.29 12.55 5.55
N GLY A 294 6.53 13.06 4.32
CA GLY A 294 6.80 12.25 3.13
C GLY A 294 5.59 11.47 2.61
N THR A 295 5.81 10.59 1.65
CA THR A 295 4.77 9.73 1.08
C THR A 295 4.36 8.65 2.07
N LEU A 296 3.05 8.54 2.36
CA LEU A 296 2.49 7.45 3.14
C LEU A 296 2.01 6.33 2.22
N MET A 297 2.19 5.10 2.64
CA MET A 297 1.86 3.94 1.83
C MET A 297 1.04 2.93 2.63
N VAL A 298 0.03 2.36 1.96
CA VAL A 298 -0.83 1.32 2.52
C VAL A 298 -0.58 0.04 1.73
N PRO A 299 0.15 -0.93 2.29
CA PRO A 299 0.36 -2.24 1.66
C PRO A 299 -0.92 -3.06 1.69
N GLY A 300 -1.02 -4.09 0.87
CA GLY A 300 -2.16 -5.03 0.86
C GLY A 300 -2.38 -5.69 2.22
N HIS A 301 -1.29 -5.96 2.93
CA HIS A 301 -1.33 -6.59 4.26
C HIS A 301 -0.36 -5.94 5.24
N GLY A 302 -0.78 -5.92 6.51
CA GLY A 302 0.03 -5.40 7.62
C GLY A 302 -0.19 -3.91 7.89
N ARG A 303 0.81 -3.23 8.48
CA ARG A 303 0.72 -1.82 8.87
C ARG A 303 0.99 -0.86 7.72
N MET A 304 0.56 0.39 7.86
CA MET A 304 1.03 1.49 7.00
C MET A 304 2.55 1.64 7.10
N VAL A 305 3.15 2.05 5.99
CA VAL A 305 4.61 2.17 5.82
C VAL A 305 4.96 3.51 5.16
N ASP A 306 6.24 3.85 5.21
CA ASP A 306 6.83 5.00 4.53
C ASP A 306 7.87 4.57 3.47
N SER A 307 8.52 5.53 2.84
CA SER A 307 9.54 5.25 1.81
C SER A 307 10.78 4.55 2.35
N ALA A 308 11.11 4.71 3.64
CA ALA A 308 12.24 4.03 4.26
C ALA A 308 11.93 2.54 4.50
N ASP A 309 10.72 2.23 4.95
CA ASP A 309 10.22 0.85 5.09
C ASP A 309 10.26 0.14 3.72
N VAL A 310 9.76 0.80 2.67
CA VAL A 310 9.75 0.23 1.30
C VAL A 310 11.17 0.01 0.79
N ALA A 311 12.08 0.95 1.00
CA ALA A 311 13.47 0.80 0.59
C ALA A 311 14.15 -0.38 1.32
N TYR A 312 13.94 -0.50 2.63
CA TYR A 312 14.46 -1.63 3.41
C TYR A 312 13.91 -2.97 2.90
N TYR A 313 12.60 -3.04 2.66
CA TYR A 313 11.94 -4.25 2.14
C TYR A 313 12.47 -4.63 0.75
N ARG A 314 12.63 -3.65 -0.15
CA ARG A 314 13.22 -3.84 -1.47
C ARG A 314 14.66 -4.35 -1.40
N ASP A 315 15.49 -3.79 -0.50
CA ASP A 315 16.88 -4.19 -0.33
C ASP A 315 16.99 -5.62 0.20
N MET A 316 16.15 -5.97 1.19
CA MET A 316 16.03 -7.35 1.67
C MET A 316 15.71 -8.33 0.52
N LEU A 317 14.68 -8.03 -0.28
CA LEU A 317 14.28 -8.89 -1.39
C LEU A 317 15.37 -8.99 -2.46
N THR A 318 16.08 -7.89 -2.73
CA THR A 318 17.22 -7.87 -3.65
C THR A 318 18.34 -8.79 -3.18
N ILE A 319 18.70 -8.73 -1.89
CA ILE A 319 19.72 -9.59 -1.30
C ILE A 319 19.33 -11.05 -1.38
N ILE A 320 18.07 -11.39 -1.04
CA ILE A 320 17.57 -12.77 -1.12
C ILE A 320 17.57 -13.26 -2.57
N ARG A 321 17.06 -12.44 -3.50
CA ARG A 321 17.08 -12.73 -4.94
C ARG A 321 18.50 -13.05 -5.42
N ASP A 322 19.47 -12.21 -5.11
CA ASP A 322 20.84 -12.35 -5.58
C ASP A 322 21.52 -13.60 -4.99
N ARG A 323 21.23 -13.91 -3.72
CA ARG A 323 21.69 -15.16 -3.08
C ARG A 323 21.15 -16.39 -3.81
N VAL A 324 19.82 -16.41 -4.07
CA VAL A 324 19.16 -17.53 -4.77
C VAL A 324 19.64 -17.61 -6.22
N ASP A 325 19.79 -16.50 -6.92
CA ASP A 325 20.31 -16.48 -8.29
C ASP A 325 21.72 -17.05 -8.40
N ALA A 326 22.60 -16.70 -7.44
CA ALA A 326 23.92 -17.29 -7.37
C ALA A 326 23.92 -18.81 -7.15
N MET A 327 22.94 -19.33 -6.43
CA MET A 327 22.74 -20.79 -6.22
C MET A 327 22.16 -21.47 -7.46
N VAL A 328 21.19 -20.83 -8.12
CA VAL A 328 20.62 -21.32 -9.41
C VAL A 328 21.71 -21.41 -10.47
N LYS A 329 22.58 -20.40 -10.59
CA LYS A 329 23.73 -20.39 -11.52
C LYS A 329 24.73 -21.51 -11.23
N LYS A 330 24.80 -22.00 -9.98
CA LYS A 330 25.60 -23.16 -9.58
C LYS A 330 24.87 -24.49 -9.78
N ASN A 331 23.66 -24.48 -10.39
CA ASN A 331 22.80 -25.63 -10.60
C ASN A 331 22.40 -26.36 -9.29
N MET A 332 22.28 -25.63 -8.18
CA MET A 332 21.77 -26.20 -6.93
C MET A 332 20.30 -26.56 -7.07
N THR A 333 19.91 -27.70 -6.49
CA THR A 333 18.49 -28.10 -6.44
C THR A 333 17.72 -27.21 -5.46
N LEU A 334 16.38 -27.21 -5.54
CA LEU A 334 15.54 -26.47 -4.61
C LEU A 334 15.84 -26.86 -3.15
N GLU A 335 15.99 -28.16 -2.87
CA GLU A 335 16.31 -28.67 -1.52
C GLU A 335 17.65 -28.12 -1.01
N GLN A 336 18.65 -28.04 -1.89
CA GLN A 336 19.96 -27.46 -1.53
C GLN A 336 19.86 -25.95 -1.27
N VAL A 337 19.04 -25.23 -2.05
CA VAL A 337 18.79 -23.78 -1.85
C VAL A 337 18.05 -23.56 -0.53
N VAL A 338 17.00 -24.32 -0.25
CA VAL A 338 16.27 -24.24 1.03
C VAL A 338 17.18 -24.57 2.21
N ALA A 339 18.02 -25.59 2.10
CA ALA A 339 18.99 -25.98 3.15
C ALA A 339 20.08 -24.91 3.37
N ALA A 340 20.41 -24.13 2.34
CA ALA A 340 21.37 -23.03 2.44
C ALA A 340 20.79 -21.79 3.16
N ASN A 341 19.48 -21.77 3.42
CA ASN A 341 18.77 -20.74 4.17
C ASN A 341 19.06 -19.30 3.69
N PRO A 342 18.75 -18.95 2.44
CA PRO A 342 19.09 -17.63 1.88
C PRO A 342 18.34 -16.46 2.55
N THR A 343 17.30 -16.74 3.30
CA THR A 343 16.40 -15.80 3.99
C THR A 343 16.74 -15.63 5.48
N GLY A 344 17.66 -16.41 6.03
CA GLY A 344 17.88 -16.58 7.48
C GLY A 344 18.07 -15.31 8.30
N ASP A 345 18.67 -14.26 7.70
CA ASP A 345 18.85 -12.97 8.37
C ASP A 345 17.54 -12.23 8.62
N TYR A 346 16.47 -12.59 7.88
CA TYR A 346 15.20 -11.88 7.85
C TYR A 346 14.02 -12.72 8.37
N ASP A 347 14.22 -14.02 8.59
CA ASP A 347 13.15 -14.95 8.97
C ASP A 347 12.47 -14.63 10.30
N THR A 348 13.20 -13.96 11.22
CA THR A 348 12.63 -13.54 12.52
C THR A 348 11.52 -12.49 12.34
N GLU A 349 11.63 -11.65 11.30
CA GLU A 349 10.67 -10.56 11.04
C GLU A 349 9.64 -10.95 9.98
N TYR A 350 10.07 -11.61 8.91
CA TYR A 350 9.26 -11.85 7.72
C TYR A 350 8.93 -13.32 7.48
N GLY A 351 9.59 -14.23 8.19
CA GLY A 351 9.46 -15.67 7.95
C GLY A 351 8.23 -16.29 8.60
N SER A 352 7.75 -17.37 8.00
CA SER A 352 6.71 -18.24 8.56
C SER A 352 6.99 -19.70 8.27
N THR A 353 6.77 -20.56 9.29
CA THR A 353 6.87 -22.00 9.15
C THR A 353 5.52 -22.69 8.94
N SER A 354 4.42 -21.93 9.02
CA SER A 354 3.04 -22.44 8.95
C SER A 354 2.12 -21.45 8.22
N GLY A 355 0.90 -21.87 7.93
CA GLY A 355 -0.08 -21.03 7.25
C GLY A 355 -0.04 -21.18 5.73
N PRO A 356 -0.78 -20.32 5.00
CA PRO A 356 -0.95 -20.46 3.55
C PRO A 356 0.31 -20.10 2.75
N TRP A 357 1.19 -19.28 3.33
CA TRP A 357 2.45 -18.82 2.69
C TRP A 357 3.61 -18.95 3.69
N THR A 358 4.50 -19.89 3.42
CA THR A 358 5.66 -20.18 4.28
C THR A 358 6.95 -19.66 3.65
N THR A 359 7.99 -19.48 4.47
CA THR A 359 9.36 -19.13 3.99
C THR A 359 9.83 -20.12 2.90
N ARG A 360 9.54 -21.42 3.06
CA ARG A 360 9.88 -22.40 2.03
C ARG A 360 9.17 -22.15 0.70
N GLN A 361 7.88 -21.82 0.72
CA GLN A 361 7.12 -21.50 -0.50
C GLN A 361 7.63 -20.23 -1.17
N PHE A 362 8.00 -19.21 -0.37
CA PHE A 362 8.64 -18.00 -0.88
C PHE A 362 9.98 -18.31 -1.58
N ILE A 363 10.88 -19.09 -0.93
CA ILE A 363 12.16 -19.50 -1.53
C ILE A 363 11.91 -20.28 -2.81
N GLU A 364 10.93 -21.19 -2.84
CA GLU A 364 10.55 -21.95 -4.03
C GLU A 364 10.08 -21.06 -5.17
N ALA A 365 9.24 -20.05 -4.90
CA ALA A 365 8.78 -19.09 -5.90
C ALA A 365 9.95 -18.27 -6.46
N VAL A 366 10.83 -17.75 -5.59
CA VAL A 366 12.04 -17.03 -6.00
C VAL A 366 12.92 -17.94 -6.89
N TYR A 367 13.18 -19.17 -6.46
CA TYR A 367 13.99 -20.15 -7.22
C TYR A 367 13.41 -20.42 -8.62
N LYS A 368 12.11 -20.68 -8.72
CA LYS A 368 11.41 -20.93 -10.00
C LYS A 368 11.48 -19.73 -10.94
N THR A 369 11.24 -18.53 -10.43
CA THR A 369 11.20 -17.32 -11.25
C THR A 369 12.60 -16.90 -11.74
N LEU A 370 13.66 -17.34 -11.07
CA LEU A 370 15.04 -17.16 -11.51
C LEU A 370 15.53 -18.29 -12.45
N GLY A 371 14.66 -19.19 -12.88
CA GLY A 371 14.95 -20.26 -13.83
C GLY A 371 15.50 -21.54 -13.21
N GLY A 372 15.42 -21.66 -11.90
CA GLY A 372 15.77 -22.90 -11.19
C GLY A 372 14.90 -24.08 -11.65
N GLY A 373 15.47 -25.28 -11.66
CA GLY A 373 14.79 -26.49 -12.10
C GLY A 373 14.64 -26.67 -13.62
N LYS A 374 15.08 -25.71 -14.43
CA LYS A 374 15.16 -25.92 -15.88
C LYS A 374 16.33 -26.88 -16.17
N PRO A 375 16.16 -27.90 -17.07
CA PRO A 375 17.30 -28.72 -17.50
C PRO A 375 18.40 -27.80 -18.05
N ALA A 376 19.65 -28.03 -17.62
CA ALA A 376 20.78 -27.30 -18.21
C ALA A 376 20.69 -27.40 -19.73
N ALA A 377 20.71 -26.25 -20.42
CA ALA A 377 20.72 -26.24 -21.87
C ALA A 377 21.86 -27.15 -22.35
N ALA A 378 21.53 -28.16 -23.12
CA ALA A 378 22.51 -29.09 -23.64
C ALA A 378 23.63 -28.27 -24.31
N ALA A 379 24.87 -28.48 -23.85
CA ALA A 379 26.02 -27.81 -24.45
C ALA A 379 25.98 -28.00 -25.99
N PRO A 380 26.21 -26.98 -26.80
CA PRO A 380 26.14 -27.11 -28.22
C PRO A 380 27.10 -28.23 -28.64
N ALA A 381 26.59 -29.24 -29.38
CA ALA A 381 27.34 -30.38 -29.86
C ALA A 381 28.58 -29.82 -30.61
N LYS A 382 29.76 -30.20 -30.13
CA LYS A 382 31.01 -29.87 -30.83
C LYS A 382 30.88 -30.32 -32.30
N ARG A 383 30.83 -29.37 -33.21
CA ARG A 383 30.87 -29.65 -34.64
C ARG A 383 32.08 -30.57 -34.92
N PRO A 384 31.88 -31.70 -35.57
CA PRO A 384 33.01 -32.55 -35.94
C PRO A 384 33.99 -31.77 -36.82
N ALA A 385 35.26 -31.81 -36.45
CA ALA A 385 36.33 -31.17 -37.26
C ALA A 385 36.28 -31.69 -38.69
N ARG A 386 36.12 -30.81 -39.66
CA ARG A 386 36.33 -31.17 -41.09
C ARG A 386 37.78 -31.66 -41.20
N LYS A 387 37.95 -32.91 -41.59
CA LYS A 387 39.25 -33.43 -42.01
C LYS A 387 39.65 -32.72 -43.33
N PRO A 388 40.95 -32.46 -43.50
CA PRO A 388 41.49 -31.78 -44.68
C PRO A 388 41.31 -32.59 -45.95
#